data_e4ab92c8c6ce6fbc2c9967669cf7c78e
#
_entry.id   e4ab92c8c6ce6fbc2c9967669cf7c78e
#
_cell.length_a   1.000
_cell.length_b   1.000
_cell.length_c   1.000
_cell.angle_alpha   90.00
_cell.angle_beta   90.00
_cell.angle_gamma   90.00
#
_symmetry.space_group_name_H-M   'P 1'
#
loop_
_entity.id
_entity.type
_entity.pdbx_description
1 polymer ?
#
loop_
_entity_poly.entity_id
_entity_poly.type
_entity_poly.pdbx_seq_one_letter_code
_entity_poly.pdbx_strand_id
1 'polypeptide(L)'
;MTIAKIANPTVKAAVDALQSGNRQEWAALFEPDAELFDDGRPRSLESFTRDALGHEHFVSIDRVENHSLELIGHFHSDKWGEFRTYFKFQLSPGGRIRRLDIGLAD
;
A
#
# COMPACT_ATOMS: atom_id res chain seq x y z
N MET A 1 -4.52 13.38 -11.47
CA MET A 1 -4.01 12.63 -10.31
C MET A 1 -2.58 13.03 -10.02
N THR A 2 -2.29 13.38 -8.78
CA THR A 2 -0.95 13.77 -8.37
C THR A 2 -0.38 12.73 -7.43
N ILE A 3 0.74 12.12 -7.84
CA ILE A 3 1.46 11.17 -7.01
C ILE A 3 2.87 11.71 -6.78
N ALA A 4 3.21 11.93 -5.52
CA ALA A 4 4.55 12.36 -5.16
C ALA A 4 5.57 11.29 -5.59
N LYS A 5 6.80 11.73 -5.87
CA LYS A 5 7.84 10.81 -6.34
C LYS A 5 8.21 9.82 -5.24
N ILE A 6 8.18 8.54 -5.58
CA ILE A 6 8.55 7.45 -4.67
C ILE A 6 9.90 6.92 -5.13
N ALA A 7 10.92 7.10 -4.28
CA ALA A 7 12.29 6.72 -4.63
C ALA A 7 12.56 5.23 -4.43
N ASN A 8 11.89 4.59 -3.46
CA ASN A 8 12.10 3.17 -3.19
C ASN A 8 11.43 2.34 -4.28
N PRO A 9 12.19 1.50 -5.03
CA PRO A 9 11.62 0.78 -6.16
C PRO A 9 10.57 -0.26 -5.76
N THR A 10 10.70 -0.89 -4.60
CA THR A 10 9.71 -1.87 -4.15
C THR A 10 8.40 -1.18 -3.80
N VAL A 11 8.47 -0.07 -3.07
CA VAL A 11 7.28 0.70 -2.72
C VAL A 11 6.61 1.27 -3.97
N LYS A 12 7.42 1.78 -4.91
CA LYS A 12 6.88 2.28 -6.18
C LYS A 12 6.16 1.17 -6.95
N ALA A 13 6.75 -0.01 -7.02
CA ALA A 13 6.13 -1.15 -7.70
C ALA A 13 4.82 -1.55 -7.02
N ALA A 14 4.77 -1.50 -5.68
CA ALA A 14 3.54 -1.80 -4.94
C ALA A 14 2.43 -0.79 -5.25
N VAL A 15 2.77 0.50 -5.28
CA VAL A 15 1.80 1.53 -5.63
C VAL A 15 1.32 1.35 -7.07
N ASP A 16 2.25 1.10 -7.99
CA ASP A 16 1.88 0.89 -9.40
C ASP A 16 0.94 -0.31 -9.57
N ALA A 17 1.21 -1.41 -8.86
CA ALA A 17 0.34 -2.60 -8.90
C ALA A 17 -1.04 -2.30 -8.32
N LEU A 18 -1.09 -1.57 -7.23
CA LEU A 18 -2.34 -1.14 -6.61
C LEU A 18 -3.15 -0.25 -7.57
N GLN A 19 -2.50 0.73 -8.16
CA GLN A 19 -3.15 1.68 -9.09
C GLN A 19 -3.73 0.97 -10.33
N SER A 20 -3.04 -0.06 -10.82
CA SER A 20 -3.50 -0.80 -11.99
C SER A 20 -4.39 -2.00 -11.65
N GLY A 21 -4.55 -2.31 -10.38
CA GLY A 21 -5.34 -3.47 -9.93
C GLY A 21 -4.68 -4.80 -10.26
N ASN A 22 -3.36 -4.83 -10.38
CA ASN A 22 -2.64 -6.04 -10.76
C ASN A 22 -2.31 -6.88 -9.53
N ARG A 23 -3.20 -7.83 -9.21
CA ARG A 23 -3.06 -8.68 -8.02
C ARG A 23 -1.81 -9.53 -8.05
N GLN A 24 -1.43 -10.03 -9.22
CA GLN A 24 -0.26 -10.89 -9.36
C GLN A 24 1.03 -10.13 -9.07
N GLU A 25 1.20 -8.96 -9.63
CA GLU A 25 2.38 -8.12 -9.36
C GLU A 25 2.41 -7.67 -7.91
N TRP A 26 1.27 -7.27 -7.35
CA TRP A 26 1.16 -6.90 -5.95
C TRP A 26 1.64 -8.04 -5.05
N ALA A 27 1.06 -9.23 -5.22
CA ALA A 27 1.38 -10.38 -4.37
C ALA A 27 2.86 -10.78 -4.46
N ALA A 28 3.46 -10.65 -5.64
CA ALA A 28 4.85 -11.03 -5.86
C ALA A 28 5.86 -10.16 -5.11
N LEU A 29 5.43 -8.97 -4.65
CA LEU A 29 6.31 -8.04 -3.93
C LEU A 29 6.43 -8.37 -2.44
N PHE A 30 5.61 -9.27 -1.92
CA PHE A 30 5.55 -9.57 -0.49
C PHE A 30 6.27 -10.87 -0.17
N GLU A 31 6.87 -10.92 1.03
CA GLU A 31 7.38 -12.18 1.57
C GLU A 31 6.22 -13.15 1.79
N PRO A 32 6.45 -14.48 1.70
CA PRO A 32 5.37 -15.46 1.90
C PRO A 32 4.65 -15.36 3.23
N ASP A 33 5.37 -14.90 4.27
CA ASP A 33 4.84 -14.74 5.62
C ASP A 33 4.61 -13.27 5.98
N ALA A 34 4.47 -12.40 4.98
CA ALA A 34 4.28 -10.98 5.22
C ALA A 34 3.03 -10.70 6.05
N GLU A 35 3.10 -9.66 6.87
CA GLU A 35 2.03 -9.25 7.75
C GLU A 35 1.38 -7.96 7.26
N LEU A 36 0.06 -7.87 7.45
CA LEU A 36 -0.69 -6.65 7.18
C LEU A 36 -1.44 -6.24 8.44
N PHE A 37 -1.34 -4.97 8.80
CA PHE A 37 -2.10 -4.39 9.92
C PHE A 37 -2.94 -3.24 9.40
N ASP A 38 -4.21 -3.20 9.81
CA ASP A 38 -5.18 -2.18 9.43
C ASP A 38 -5.62 -1.46 10.69
N ASP A 39 -5.22 -0.19 10.84
CA ASP A 39 -5.42 0.59 12.06
C ASP A 39 -4.92 -0.16 13.30
N GLY A 40 -3.77 -0.82 13.17
CA GLY A 40 -3.12 -1.55 14.25
C GLY A 40 -3.65 -2.96 14.48
N ARG A 41 -4.60 -3.43 13.69
CA ARG A 41 -5.18 -4.77 13.83
C ARG A 41 -4.69 -5.68 12.72
N PRO A 42 -4.30 -6.92 13.06
CA PRO A 42 -3.90 -7.88 12.02
C PRO A 42 -5.02 -8.13 11.03
N ARG A 43 -4.67 -8.16 9.75
CA ARG A 43 -5.59 -8.44 8.67
C ARG A 43 -4.90 -9.37 7.68
N SER A 44 -5.63 -10.31 7.09
CA SER A 44 -5.10 -11.20 6.08
C SER A 44 -4.67 -10.41 4.84
N LEU A 45 -3.42 -10.55 4.43
CA LEU A 45 -2.92 -9.93 3.20
C LEU A 45 -3.67 -10.46 1.98
N GLU A 46 -3.98 -11.75 1.96
CA GLU A 46 -4.74 -12.35 0.87
C GLU A 46 -6.13 -11.73 0.78
N SER A 47 -6.80 -11.56 1.91
CA SER A 47 -8.12 -10.92 1.97
C SER A 47 -8.07 -9.47 1.48
N PHE A 48 -7.06 -8.73 1.94
CA PHE A 48 -6.88 -7.34 1.49
C PHE A 48 -6.65 -7.27 -0.02
N THR A 49 -5.78 -8.14 -0.54
CA THR A 49 -5.48 -8.17 -1.97
C THR A 49 -6.75 -8.42 -2.78
N ARG A 50 -7.55 -9.38 -2.35
CA ARG A 50 -8.81 -9.69 -3.04
C ARG A 50 -9.78 -8.52 -3.01
N ASP A 51 -9.88 -7.84 -1.87
CA ASP A 51 -10.88 -6.78 -1.68
C ASP A 51 -10.45 -5.44 -2.24
N ALA A 52 -9.16 -5.13 -2.21
CA ALA A 52 -8.66 -3.80 -2.58
C ALA A 52 -8.17 -3.70 -4.03
N LEU A 53 -7.46 -4.69 -4.52
CA LEU A 53 -6.87 -4.61 -5.86
C LEU A 53 -7.96 -4.63 -6.92
N GLY A 54 -8.02 -3.54 -7.70
CA GLY A 54 -9.07 -3.34 -8.69
C GLY A 54 -10.27 -2.56 -8.18
N HIS A 55 -10.32 -2.28 -6.86
CA HIS A 55 -11.44 -1.58 -6.22
C HIS A 55 -11.02 -0.37 -5.42
N GLU A 56 -9.74 -0.26 -5.11
CA GLU A 56 -9.19 0.84 -4.31
C GLU A 56 -7.89 1.34 -4.94
N HIS A 57 -7.65 2.63 -4.83
CA HIS A 57 -6.42 3.23 -5.36
C HIS A 57 -6.18 4.60 -4.74
N PHE A 58 -4.95 5.10 -4.88
CA PHE A 58 -4.63 6.46 -4.47
C PHE A 58 -5.16 7.46 -5.49
N VAL A 59 -5.84 8.48 -5.00
CA VAL A 59 -6.22 9.65 -5.78
C VAL A 59 -5.03 10.60 -5.85
N SER A 60 -4.33 10.74 -4.72
CA SER A 60 -3.08 11.52 -4.65
C SER A 60 -2.22 10.95 -3.55
N ILE A 61 -0.90 11.13 -3.67
CA ILE A 61 0.04 10.84 -2.59
C ILE A 61 0.65 12.18 -2.22
N ASP A 62 0.32 12.66 -1.01
CA ASP A 62 0.63 14.02 -0.59
C ASP A 62 1.95 14.12 0.14
N ARG A 63 2.37 13.05 0.81
CA ARG A 63 3.63 13.01 1.57
C ARG A 63 4.31 11.67 1.37
N VAL A 64 5.63 11.71 1.19
CA VAL A 64 6.49 10.52 1.11
C VAL A 64 7.61 10.75 2.11
N GLU A 65 7.71 9.89 3.11
CA GLU A 65 8.62 10.05 4.24
C GLU A 65 9.39 8.76 4.51
N ASN A 66 10.40 8.84 5.36
CA ASN A 66 11.18 7.71 5.81
C ASN A 66 11.74 6.89 4.65
N HIS A 67 12.53 7.56 3.79
CA HIS A 67 13.17 6.93 2.62
C HIS A 67 12.15 6.25 1.69
N SER A 68 10.99 6.89 1.52
CA SER A 68 9.87 6.40 0.70
C SER A 68 9.20 5.14 1.25
N LEU A 69 9.42 4.81 2.52
CA LEU A 69 8.74 3.68 3.16
C LEU A 69 7.38 4.06 3.75
N GLU A 70 7.12 5.36 3.91
CA GLU A 70 5.84 5.84 4.47
C GLU A 70 5.19 6.80 3.52
N LEU A 71 3.93 6.53 3.21
CA LEU A 71 3.12 7.32 2.28
C LEU A 71 1.87 7.82 3.00
N ILE A 72 1.49 9.07 2.75
CA ILE A 72 0.21 9.61 3.21
C ILE A 72 -0.46 10.24 2.00
N GLY A 73 -1.71 9.90 1.77
CA GLY A 73 -2.43 10.44 0.62
C GLY A 73 -3.94 10.26 0.72
N HIS A 74 -4.60 10.71 -0.31
CA HIS A 74 -6.04 10.51 -0.47
C HIS A 74 -6.27 9.21 -1.23
N PHE A 75 -7.18 8.41 -0.72
CA PHE A 75 -7.45 7.06 -1.20
C PHE A 75 -8.91 6.94 -1.57
N HIS A 76 -9.19 6.24 -2.65
CA HIS A 76 -10.54 5.94 -3.06
C HIS A 76 -10.82 4.45 -2.85
N SER A 77 -11.97 4.16 -2.25
CA SER A 77 -12.48 2.80 -2.12
C SER A 77 -13.87 2.76 -2.73
N ASP A 78 -14.15 1.76 -3.57
CA ASP A 78 -15.49 1.57 -4.13
C ASP A 78 -16.54 1.36 -3.03
N LYS A 79 -16.11 0.83 -1.89
CA LYS A 79 -16.98 0.54 -0.77
C LYS A 79 -17.12 1.70 0.22
N TRP A 80 -16.01 2.42 0.48
CA TRP A 80 -15.97 3.41 1.56
C TRP A 80 -15.89 4.85 1.07
N GLY A 81 -15.73 5.09 -0.23
CA GLY A 81 -15.56 6.43 -0.78
C GLY A 81 -14.13 6.90 -0.64
N GLU A 82 -13.94 8.21 -0.46
CA GLU A 82 -12.60 8.80 -0.37
C GLU A 82 -12.26 9.18 1.05
N PHE A 83 -11.01 8.93 1.43
CA PHE A 83 -10.50 9.24 2.77
C PHE A 83 -8.99 9.40 2.71
N ARG A 84 -8.44 9.98 3.76
CA ARG A 84 -7.00 10.10 3.91
C ARG A 84 -6.44 8.87 4.58
N THR A 85 -5.36 8.32 4.02
CA THR A 85 -4.77 7.07 4.50
C THR A 85 -3.26 7.18 4.62
N TYR A 86 -2.68 6.31 5.44
CA TYR A 86 -1.24 6.07 5.47
C TYR A 86 -0.94 4.65 5.03
N PHE A 87 0.22 4.47 4.37
CA PHE A 87 0.79 3.17 4.05
C PHE A 87 2.22 3.20 4.55
N LYS A 88 2.57 2.28 5.44
CA LYS A 88 3.93 2.18 6.00
C LYS A 88 4.48 0.80 5.72
N PHE A 89 5.58 0.75 4.98
CA PHE A 89 6.19 -0.49 4.52
C PHE A 89 7.43 -0.83 5.32
N GLN A 90 7.61 -2.11 5.65
CA GLN A 90 8.87 -2.64 6.15
C GLN A 90 9.36 -3.70 5.19
N LEU A 91 10.61 -3.58 4.76
CA LEU A 91 11.18 -4.49 3.78
C LEU A 91 12.12 -5.48 4.46
N SER A 92 12.20 -6.70 3.90
CA SER A 92 13.19 -7.68 4.29
C SER A 92 14.55 -7.33 3.70
N PRO A 93 15.64 -7.98 4.16
CA PRO A 93 16.96 -7.76 3.57
C PRO A 93 17.01 -8.03 2.07
N GLY A 94 16.14 -8.90 1.56
CA GLY A 94 16.05 -9.20 0.14
C GLY A 94 15.26 -8.16 -0.67
N GLY A 95 14.71 -7.14 -0.03
CA GLY A 95 13.98 -6.08 -0.71
C GLY A 95 12.51 -6.37 -0.93
N ARG A 96 11.97 -7.44 -0.37
CA ARG A 96 10.53 -7.72 -0.41
C ARG A 96 9.84 -7.12 0.79
N ILE A 97 8.53 -6.90 0.66
CA ILE A 97 7.73 -6.35 1.75
C ILE A 97 7.45 -7.47 2.75
N ARG A 98 7.86 -7.25 4.00
CA ARG A 98 7.59 -8.20 5.08
C ARG A 98 6.47 -7.73 6.01
N ARG A 99 6.14 -6.44 5.96
CA ARG A 99 5.04 -5.88 6.76
C ARG A 99 4.52 -4.61 6.11
N LEU A 100 3.21 -4.49 6.07
CA LEU A 100 2.53 -3.28 5.62
C LEU A 100 1.53 -2.87 6.67
N ASP A 101 1.65 -1.63 7.16
CA ASP A 101 0.67 -1.01 8.05
C ASP A 101 -0.11 0.00 7.25
N ILE A 102 -1.44 -0.11 7.29
CA ILE A 102 -2.35 0.83 6.65
C ILE A 102 -3.35 1.33 7.68
N GLY A 103 -4.05 2.41 7.37
CA GLY A 103 -5.08 2.95 8.22
C GLY A 103 -5.46 4.35 7.86
N LEU A 104 -6.34 4.94 8.67
CA LEU A 104 -6.79 6.31 8.47
C LEU A 104 -5.72 7.28 8.96
N ALA A 105 -5.43 8.29 8.15
CA ALA A 105 -4.53 9.37 8.51
C ALA A 105 -5.33 10.62 8.88
N ASP A 106 -4.89 11.31 9.90
CA ASP A 106 -5.53 12.54 10.34
C ASP A 106 -5.12 13.74 9.50
#